data_4d9edb398e87c1a93fbe7bb24c4cc42a
#
_entry.id   4d9edb398e87c1a93fbe7bb24c4cc42a
#
_cell.length_a   1.000
_cell.length_b   1.000
_cell.length_c   1.000
_cell.angle_alpha   90.00
_cell.angle_beta   90.00
_cell.angle_gamma   90.00
#
_symmetry.space_group_name_H-M   'P 1'
#
loop_
_entity.id
_entity.type
_entity.pdbx_description
1 polymer ?
#
loop_
_entity_poly.entity_id
_entity_poly.type
_entity_poly.pdbx_seq_one_letter_code
_entity_poly.pdbx_strand_id
1 'polypeptide(L)'
;MKHLFIINPAAGSSDHTMEYSSAIRTACGARRLKYEIRVSMGPGDCARIARAAAETGEDVRIYACGGDGTLNEIVTGIRGFSNAAVTAYAGGSGNDFVRMFDNPAAFSDLDQLLDAQERSFDLIRVNDDYAFNICSVGLDARIGTDVSGYKRIPLLQGFRAYAVSTVVNVVRGIGEHYVLEVNGETIDGEQTMICVCSGQYYGGGFHPVPEADPTDGRLEVLVVKKVSRLQVPRVIGKYKAGKYRQLESLIRHFTTDSLTIRCDRPTPINLDGELRFAQDIHIRIAPEKIRFFYPTTANLKIKETAQVQ
;
A
#
# COMPACT_ATOMS: atom_id res chain seq x y z
N MET A 1 18.17 3.37 21.54
CA MET A 1 17.08 3.34 20.55
C MET A 1 15.91 4.14 21.11
N LYS A 2 15.32 5.03 20.32
CA LYS A 2 14.17 5.86 20.65
C LYS A 2 12.90 5.26 20.06
N HIS A 3 11.77 5.34 20.76
CA HIS A 3 10.45 4.95 20.28
C HIS A 3 9.65 6.22 19.95
N LEU A 4 9.27 6.41 18.70
CA LEU A 4 8.49 7.57 18.23
C LEU A 4 7.10 7.11 17.77
N PHE A 5 6.08 7.58 18.44
CA PHE A 5 4.69 7.31 18.08
C PHE A 5 4.11 8.51 17.34
N ILE A 6 3.73 8.31 16.08
CA ILE A 6 3.13 9.37 15.25
C ILE A 6 1.64 9.07 15.14
N ILE A 7 0.82 9.86 15.81
CA ILE A 7 -0.63 9.71 15.84
C ILE A 7 -1.25 10.60 14.77
N ASN A 8 -2.06 9.99 13.91
CA ASN A 8 -2.87 10.72 12.93
C ASN A 8 -4.32 10.80 13.43
N PRO A 9 -4.78 11.97 13.95
CA PRO A 9 -6.13 12.11 14.48
C PRO A 9 -7.23 11.99 13.44
N ALA A 10 -6.89 12.15 12.14
CA ALA A 10 -7.83 11.99 11.02
C ALA A 10 -7.96 10.53 10.55
N ALA A 11 -7.21 9.57 11.13
CA ALA A 11 -7.28 8.18 10.76
C ALA A 11 -8.48 7.47 11.43
N GLY A 12 -9.22 6.68 10.65
CA GLY A 12 -10.37 5.95 11.16
C GLY A 12 -11.68 6.75 11.14
N SER A 13 -12.63 6.36 12.01
CA SER A 13 -13.95 6.98 12.11
C SER A 13 -14.06 8.06 13.20
N SER A 14 -13.09 8.12 14.10
CA SER A 14 -13.02 9.05 15.22
C SER A 14 -11.56 9.34 15.60
N ASP A 15 -11.36 10.42 16.34
CA ASP A 15 -10.05 10.77 16.89
C ASP A 15 -9.72 9.88 18.11
N HIS A 16 -8.73 9.01 17.95
CA HIS A 16 -8.22 8.10 18.98
C HIS A 16 -6.96 8.61 19.68
N THR A 17 -6.62 9.91 19.56
CA THR A 17 -5.38 10.48 20.10
C THR A 17 -5.23 10.25 21.60
N MET A 18 -6.28 10.41 22.37
CA MET A 18 -6.23 10.22 23.83
C MET A 18 -6.04 8.77 24.21
N GLU A 19 -6.71 7.85 23.52
CA GLU A 19 -6.60 6.40 23.72
C GLU A 19 -5.18 5.91 23.44
N TYR A 20 -4.63 6.23 22.25
CA TYR A 20 -3.25 5.94 21.91
C TYR A 20 -2.27 6.52 22.92
N SER A 21 -2.41 7.81 23.25
CA SER A 21 -1.50 8.49 24.19
C SER A 21 -1.50 7.84 25.57
N SER A 22 -2.66 7.40 26.07
CA SER A 22 -2.79 6.72 27.36
C SER A 22 -2.11 5.35 27.32
N ALA A 23 -2.41 4.54 26.33
CA ALA A 23 -1.80 3.21 26.16
C ALA A 23 -0.27 3.29 26.04
N ILE A 24 0.25 4.22 25.22
CA ILE A 24 1.68 4.43 25.03
C ILE A 24 2.38 4.82 26.33
N ARG A 25 1.83 5.79 27.07
CA ARG A 25 2.40 6.21 28.35
C ARG A 25 2.44 5.09 29.36
N THR A 26 1.41 4.28 29.43
CA THR A 26 1.33 3.13 30.34
C THR A 26 2.36 2.08 29.98
N ALA A 27 2.39 1.60 28.74
CA ALA A 27 3.26 0.51 28.30
C ALA A 27 4.75 0.92 28.30
N CYS A 28 5.07 2.11 27.73
CA CYS A 28 6.44 2.62 27.69
C CYS A 28 6.95 3.02 29.07
N GLY A 29 6.07 3.58 29.94
CA GLY A 29 6.42 3.92 31.31
C GLY A 29 6.74 2.71 32.16
N ALA A 30 5.91 1.66 32.10
CA ALA A 30 6.16 0.39 32.80
C ALA A 30 7.50 -0.27 32.41
N ARG A 31 7.90 -0.14 31.14
CA ARG A 31 9.15 -0.68 30.58
C ARG A 31 10.34 0.29 30.65
N ARG A 32 10.12 1.52 31.15
CA ARG A 32 11.12 2.61 31.24
C ARG A 32 11.80 2.91 29.91
N LEU A 33 11.03 2.87 28.80
CA LEU A 33 11.54 3.12 27.46
C LEU A 33 11.69 4.63 27.20
N LYS A 34 12.70 5.01 26.38
CA LYS A 34 12.81 6.38 25.83
C LYS A 34 11.81 6.51 24.70
N TYR A 35 10.75 7.28 24.90
CA TYR A 35 9.70 7.46 23.90
C TYR A 35 9.29 8.92 23.71
N GLU A 36 8.67 9.16 22.57
CA GLU A 36 8.08 10.45 22.18
C GLU A 36 6.75 10.22 21.48
N ILE A 37 5.75 11.05 21.75
CA ILE A 37 4.46 11.06 21.07
C ILE A 37 4.36 12.34 20.25
N ARG A 38 4.05 12.23 18.97
CA ARG A 38 3.77 13.34 18.05
C ARG A 38 2.38 13.13 17.44
N VAL A 39 1.61 14.21 17.38
CA VAL A 39 0.31 14.22 16.71
C VAL A 39 0.47 15.00 15.41
N SER A 40 0.06 14.40 14.29
CA SER A 40 0.13 15.06 13.00
C SER A 40 -0.92 16.16 12.86
N MET A 41 -0.58 17.24 12.19
CA MET A 41 -1.42 18.43 12.00
C MET A 41 -2.19 18.40 10.67
N GLY A 42 -1.88 17.47 9.77
CA GLY A 42 -2.51 17.36 8.45
C GLY A 42 -1.70 16.51 7.47
N PRO A 43 -2.12 16.46 6.20
CA PRO A 43 -1.45 15.68 5.18
C PRO A 43 0.04 16.05 5.03
N GLY A 44 0.90 15.03 4.91
CA GLY A 44 2.35 15.16 4.78
C GLY A 44 3.10 15.39 6.10
N ASP A 45 2.38 15.66 7.20
CA ASP A 45 3.03 15.96 8.49
C ASP A 45 3.64 14.71 9.13
N CYS A 46 3.04 13.53 8.95
CA CYS A 46 3.62 12.27 9.40
C CYS A 46 4.98 12.02 8.74
N ALA A 47 5.11 12.28 7.43
CA ALA A 47 6.36 12.16 6.70
C ALA A 47 7.42 13.16 7.22
N ARG A 48 7.03 14.41 7.45
CA ARG A 48 7.91 15.45 7.99
C ARG A 48 8.44 15.09 9.38
N ILE A 49 7.57 14.63 10.27
CA ILE A 49 7.94 14.23 11.64
C ILE A 49 8.89 13.02 11.60
N ALA A 50 8.57 12.01 10.78
CA ALA A 50 9.38 10.81 10.64
C ALA A 50 10.77 11.13 10.08
N ARG A 51 10.84 11.95 9.02
CA ARG A 51 12.10 12.42 8.43
C ARG A 51 12.96 13.18 9.45
N ALA A 52 12.39 14.14 10.17
CA ALA A 52 13.12 14.91 11.17
C ALA A 52 13.70 14.02 12.28
N ALA A 53 13.00 12.94 12.65
CA ALA A 53 13.52 11.98 13.61
C ALA A 53 14.67 11.13 13.03
N ALA A 54 14.57 10.70 11.78
CA ALA A 54 15.63 9.93 11.11
C ALA A 54 16.89 10.76 10.86
N GLU A 55 16.74 12.05 10.51
CA GLU A 55 17.85 13.00 10.28
C GLU A 55 18.71 13.24 11.52
N THR A 56 18.23 12.92 12.73
CA THR A 56 19.05 13.03 13.95
C THR A 56 20.21 12.03 13.98
N GLY A 57 20.16 10.97 13.17
CA GLY A 57 21.13 9.87 13.18
C GLY A 57 20.97 8.89 14.36
N GLU A 58 20.08 9.16 15.33
CA GLU A 58 19.78 8.24 16.42
C GLU A 58 18.88 7.09 15.90
N ASP A 59 19.16 5.85 16.34
CA ASP A 59 18.29 4.72 16.03
C ASP A 59 16.87 4.94 16.57
N VAL A 60 15.88 4.89 15.67
CA VAL A 60 14.48 5.16 15.98
C VAL A 60 13.55 4.08 15.45
N ARG A 61 12.65 3.58 16.30
CA ARG A 61 11.47 2.80 15.94
C ARG A 61 10.26 3.71 15.90
N ILE A 62 9.61 3.80 14.73
CA ILE A 62 8.48 4.69 14.48
C ILE A 62 7.20 3.86 14.38
N TYR A 63 6.19 4.23 15.16
CA TYR A 63 4.90 3.58 15.21
C TYR A 63 3.87 4.46 14.49
N ALA A 64 3.35 3.98 13.37
CA ALA A 64 2.29 4.62 12.62
C ALA A 64 0.93 4.38 13.32
N CYS A 65 0.56 5.26 14.23
CA CYS A 65 -0.73 5.19 14.92
C CYS A 65 -1.83 5.74 14.01
N GLY A 66 -2.38 4.86 13.16
CA GLY A 66 -3.34 5.21 12.11
C GLY A 66 -3.61 4.07 11.15
N GLY A 67 -3.95 4.41 9.91
CA GLY A 67 -4.19 3.45 8.82
C GLY A 67 -3.06 3.42 7.80
N ASP A 68 -3.35 2.78 6.64
CA ASP A 68 -2.38 2.60 5.54
C ASP A 68 -1.78 3.93 5.05
N GLY A 69 -2.58 5.00 4.97
CA GLY A 69 -2.08 6.32 4.58
C GLY A 69 -1.06 6.91 5.57
N THR A 70 -1.26 6.69 6.88
CA THR A 70 -0.29 7.13 7.90
C THR A 70 1.02 6.36 7.78
N LEU A 71 0.93 5.03 7.55
CA LEU A 71 2.10 4.19 7.32
C LEU A 71 2.86 4.63 6.06
N ASN A 72 2.16 4.89 4.96
CA ASN A 72 2.75 5.31 3.69
C ASN A 72 3.48 6.67 3.80
N GLU A 73 2.87 7.66 4.49
CA GLU A 73 3.55 8.94 4.76
C GLU A 73 4.85 8.74 5.54
N ILE A 74 4.83 7.91 6.61
CA ILE A 74 6.01 7.65 7.43
C ILE A 74 7.09 6.95 6.61
N VAL A 75 6.75 5.91 5.85
CA VAL A 75 7.66 5.21 4.93
C VAL A 75 8.31 6.19 3.96
N THR A 76 7.52 7.10 3.37
CA THR A 76 8.03 8.16 2.49
C THR A 76 9.03 9.06 3.22
N GLY A 77 8.77 9.39 4.47
CA GLY A 77 9.64 10.23 5.30
C GLY A 77 10.99 9.59 5.64
N ILE A 78 11.00 8.30 5.95
CA ILE A 78 12.21 7.57 6.41
C ILE A 78 12.97 6.88 5.29
N ARG A 79 12.51 6.95 4.06
CA ARG A 79 13.17 6.34 2.92
C ARG A 79 14.63 6.79 2.81
N GLY A 80 15.54 5.82 2.67
CA GLY A 80 16.98 6.08 2.58
C GLY A 80 17.69 6.24 3.93
N PHE A 81 16.96 6.19 5.05
CA PHE A 81 17.55 6.27 6.39
C PHE A 81 17.68 4.87 7.01
N SER A 82 18.92 4.41 7.19
CA SER A 82 19.20 3.09 7.78
C SER A 82 19.00 3.01 9.30
N ASN A 83 18.92 4.17 9.98
CA ASN A 83 18.70 4.27 11.42
C ASN A 83 17.23 4.34 11.83
N ALA A 84 16.30 4.28 10.86
CA ALA A 84 14.87 4.32 11.12
C ALA A 84 14.19 3.01 10.75
N ALA A 85 13.34 2.50 11.63
CA ALA A 85 12.43 1.39 11.37
C ALA A 85 10.99 1.81 11.63
N VAL A 86 10.02 1.21 10.93
CA VAL A 86 8.60 1.55 11.06
C VAL A 86 7.74 0.33 11.30
N THR A 87 6.60 0.52 11.98
CA THR A 87 5.49 -0.44 12.05
C THR A 87 4.15 0.28 11.97
N ALA A 88 3.09 -0.47 11.63
CA ALA A 88 1.73 -0.02 11.84
C ALA A 88 1.31 -0.31 13.29
N TYR A 89 0.79 0.70 14.00
CA TYR A 89 -0.04 0.49 15.20
C TYR A 89 -1.48 0.68 14.74
N ALA A 90 -2.11 -0.44 14.36
CA ALA A 90 -3.27 -0.46 13.49
C ALA A 90 -4.52 0.13 14.14
N GLY A 91 -4.95 1.29 13.68
CA GLY A 91 -6.16 1.99 14.10
C GLY A 91 -6.98 2.57 12.96
N GLY A 92 -6.60 2.29 11.72
CA GLY A 92 -7.34 2.68 10.53
C GLY A 92 -8.47 1.70 10.17
N SER A 93 -9.36 2.11 9.28
CA SER A 93 -10.48 1.28 8.81
C SER A 93 -10.07 0.19 7.81
N GLY A 94 -8.95 0.36 7.10
CA GLY A 94 -8.44 -0.56 6.09
C GLY A 94 -7.42 -1.55 6.67
N ASN A 95 -6.30 -1.01 7.10
CA ASN A 95 -5.13 -1.73 7.60
C ASN A 95 -4.71 -2.86 6.64
N ASP A 96 -4.69 -2.55 5.34
CA ASP A 96 -4.49 -3.55 4.29
C ASP A 96 -3.08 -4.15 4.36
N PHE A 97 -2.07 -3.33 4.65
CA PHE A 97 -0.69 -3.78 4.72
C PHE A 97 -0.50 -4.91 5.76
N VAL A 98 -1.09 -4.79 6.95
CA VAL A 98 -0.92 -5.79 8.01
C VAL A 98 -1.71 -7.08 7.76
N ARG A 99 -2.64 -7.11 6.81
CA ARG A 99 -3.40 -8.31 6.44
C ARG A 99 -2.54 -9.40 5.78
N MET A 100 -1.36 -9.05 5.27
CA MET A 100 -0.41 -10.04 4.76
C MET A 100 0.21 -10.91 5.86
N PHE A 101 0.04 -10.54 7.13
CA PHE A 101 0.46 -11.35 8.27
C PHE A 101 -0.65 -12.32 8.71
N ASP A 102 -0.28 -13.48 9.26
CA ASP A 102 -1.21 -14.51 9.73
C ASP A 102 -2.01 -14.06 10.98
N ASN A 103 -1.43 -13.15 11.76
CA ASN A 103 -2.06 -12.55 12.94
C ASN A 103 -2.10 -11.01 12.84
N PRO A 104 -2.94 -10.41 11.98
CA PRO A 104 -3.02 -8.95 11.85
C PRO A 104 -3.53 -8.24 13.12
N ALA A 105 -4.25 -8.93 13.99
CA ALA A 105 -4.74 -8.36 15.25
C ALA A 105 -3.61 -8.01 16.22
N ALA A 106 -2.46 -8.70 16.13
CA ALA A 106 -1.30 -8.41 16.95
C ALA A 106 -0.73 -6.99 16.73
N PHE A 107 -1.00 -6.37 15.59
CA PHE A 107 -0.62 -4.98 15.29
C PHE A 107 -1.45 -3.92 16.06
N SER A 108 -2.50 -4.33 16.75
CA SER A 108 -3.26 -3.45 17.67
C SER A 108 -2.84 -3.64 19.13
N ASP A 109 -1.92 -4.56 19.40
CA ASP A 109 -1.37 -4.84 20.73
C ASP A 109 0.00 -4.17 20.87
N LEU A 110 0.07 -3.12 21.68
CA LEU A 110 1.29 -2.33 21.85
C LEU A 110 2.41 -3.13 22.51
N ASP A 111 2.10 -4.01 23.45
CA ASP A 111 3.12 -4.83 24.12
C ASP A 111 3.82 -5.76 23.13
N GLN A 112 3.07 -6.37 22.22
CA GLN A 112 3.63 -7.19 21.15
C GLN A 112 4.46 -6.36 20.15
N LEU A 113 4.06 -5.12 19.86
CA LEU A 113 4.84 -4.23 19.00
C LEU A 113 6.12 -3.73 19.65
N LEU A 114 6.15 -3.57 20.96
CA LEU A 114 7.38 -3.21 21.69
C LEU A 114 8.41 -4.34 21.69
N ASP A 115 7.96 -5.61 21.66
CA ASP A 115 8.79 -6.82 21.62
C ASP A 115 8.97 -7.38 20.18
N ALA A 116 8.75 -6.55 19.17
CA ALA A 116 8.71 -6.92 17.75
C ALA A 116 10.08 -7.31 17.18
N GLN A 117 10.04 -8.25 16.24
CA GLN A 117 11.14 -8.58 15.33
C GLN A 117 11.15 -7.64 14.12
N GLU A 118 12.28 -7.61 13.38
CA GLU A 118 12.48 -6.68 12.27
C GLU A 118 12.93 -7.41 11.00
N ARG A 119 12.44 -6.94 9.86
CA ARG A 119 12.86 -7.40 8.52
C ARG A 119 12.91 -6.23 7.56
N SER A 120 13.74 -6.35 6.50
CA SER A 120 13.79 -5.39 5.41
C SER A 120 12.72 -5.70 4.38
N PHE A 121 11.95 -4.68 4.01
CA PHE A 121 10.88 -4.73 3.02
C PHE A 121 11.27 -3.91 1.79
N ASP A 122 10.84 -4.37 0.63
CA ASP A 122 11.08 -3.73 -0.64
C ASP A 122 10.20 -2.49 -0.82
N LEU A 123 10.66 -1.58 -1.68
CA LEU A 123 9.88 -0.44 -2.16
C LEU A 123 9.71 -0.55 -3.67
N ILE A 124 8.56 -0.14 -4.16
CA ILE A 124 8.31 0.06 -5.59
C ILE A 124 8.72 1.49 -5.92
N ARG A 125 9.70 1.68 -6.81
CA ARG A 125 10.00 2.98 -7.38
C ARG A 125 9.22 3.17 -8.66
N VAL A 126 8.52 4.30 -8.78
CA VAL A 126 7.72 4.68 -9.95
C VAL A 126 8.18 6.08 -10.38
N ASN A 127 9.00 6.15 -11.42
CA ASN A 127 9.73 7.37 -11.81
C ASN A 127 10.52 7.93 -10.61
N ASP A 128 10.14 9.09 -10.09
CA ASP A 128 10.75 9.73 -8.91
C ASP A 128 9.94 9.52 -7.62
N ASP A 129 8.77 8.91 -7.73
CA ASP A 129 7.89 8.57 -6.61
C ASP A 129 8.09 7.12 -6.14
N TYR A 130 7.43 6.76 -5.04
CA TYR A 130 7.54 5.43 -4.44
C TYR A 130 6.18 4.94 -3.92
N ALA A 131 6.01 3.63 -3.93
CA ALA A 131 4.94 2.95 -3.23
C ALA A 131 5.52 1.84 -2.34
N PHE A 132 4.92 1.57 -1.20
CA PHE A 132 5.38 0.54 -0.27
C PHE A 132 4.66 -0.79 -0.51
N ASN A 133 3.42 -0.72 -0.98
CA ASN A 133 2.54 -1.87 -1.09
C ASN A 133 2.16 -2.16 -2.56
N ILE A 134 1.48 -1.22 -3.22
CA ILE A 134 0.94 -1.43 -4.57
C ILE A 134 0.99 -0.15 -5.40
N CYS A 135 1.32 -0.33 -6.69
CA CYS A 135 1.13 0.67 -7.74
C CYS A 135 0.11 0.16 -8.76
N SER A 136 -0.82 1.01 -9.20
CA SER A 136 -1.76 0.64 -10.26
C SER A 136 -1.97 1.76 -11.27
N VAL A 137 -2.26 1.36 -12.53
CA VAL A 137 -2.54 2.23 -13.67
C VAL A 137 -3.84 1.77 -14.33
N GLY A 138 -4.64 2.69 -14.84
CA GLY A 138 -5.89 2.39 -15.55
C GLY A 138 -7.13 2.56 -14.68
N LEU A 139 -8.08 1.63 -14.77
CA LEU A 139 -9.41 1.77 -14.15
C LEU A 139 -9.34 2.03 -12.64
N ASP A 140 -8.50 1.33 -11.93
CA ASP A 140 -8.34 1.46 -10.47
C ASP A 140 -7.83 2.85 -10.05
N ALA A 141 -6.79 3.35 -10.73
CA ALA A 141 -6.26 4.70 -10.50
C ALA A 141 -7.29 5.79 -10.82
N ARG A 142 -8.10 5.63 -11.89
CA ARG A 142 -9.20 6.55 -12.22
C ARG A 142 -10.31 6.55 -11.18
N ILE A 143 -10.66 5.37 -10.66
CA ILE A 143 -11.60 5.25 -9.54
C ILE A 143 -11.09 6.04 -8.34
N GLY A 144 -9.82 5.88 -7.98
CA GLY A 144 -9.17 6.63 -6.91
C GLY A 144 -9.23 8.14 -7.10
N THR A 145 -9.02 8.62 -8.33
CA THR A 145 -9.13 10.05 -8.68
C THR A 145 -10.52 10.60 -8.41
N ASP A 146 -11.55 9.92 -8.85
CA ASP A 146 -12.93 10.37 -8.70
C ASP A 146 -13.44 10.26 -7.26
N VAL A 147 -13.02 9.26 -6.50
CA VAL A 147 -13.42 9.06 -5.08
C VAL A 147 -13.09 10.27 -4.24
N SER A 148 -11.93 10.90 -4.44
CA SER A 148 -11.54 12.12 -3.72
C SER A 148 -12.50 13.29 -3.97
N GLY A 149 -13.09 13.37 -5.15
CA GLY A 149 -14.17 14.33 -5.47
C GLY A 149 -15.50 14.00 -4.79
N TYR A 150 -15.89 12.72 -4.79
CA TYR A 150 -17.16 12.27 -4.22
C TYR A 150 -17.20 12.30 -2.69
N LYS A 151 -16.07 12.13 -2.00
CA LYS A 151 -15.98 12.26 -0.52
C LYS A 151 -16.41 13.64 -0.02
N ARG A 152 -16.44 14.66 -0.85
CA ARG A 152 -16.94 16.02 -0.52
C ARG A 152 -18.46 16.10 -0.44
N ILE A 153 -19.18 15.08 -0.93
CA ILE A 153 -20.65 15.04 -0.94
C ILE A 153 -21.12 14.29 0.32
N PRO A 154 -21.90 14.92 1.23
CA PRO A 154 -22.25 14.33 2.54
C PRO A 154 -22.93 12.96 2.49
N LEU A 155 -23.69 12.66 1.42
CA LEU A 155 -24.36 11.37 1.21
C LEU A 155 -23.46 10.27 0.62
N LEU A 156 -22.28 10.63 0.08
CA LEU A 156 -21.37 9.73 -0.64
C LEU A 156 -20.05 9.60 0.12
N GLN A 157 -20.09 9.07 1.34
CA GLN A 157 -18.89 8.83 2.14
C GLN A 157 -18.49 7.34 2.15
N GLY A 158 -17.20 7.07 2.35
CA GLY A 158 -16.65 5.72 2.50
C GLY A 158 -16.92 4.82 1.28
N PHE A 159 -17.43 3.64 1.51
CA PHE A 159 -17.70 2.63 0.48
C PHE A 159 -18.66 3.10 -0.63
N ARG A 160 -19.61 3.99 -0.31
CA ARG A 160 -20.57 4.53 -1.30
C ARG A 160 -19.87 5.39 -2.35
N ALA A 161 -18.91 6.23 -1.95
CA ALA A 161 -18.12 7.03 -2.89
C ALA A 161 -17.33 6.13 -3.84
N TYR A 162 -16.72 5.07 -3.32
CA TYR A 162 -16.01 4.09 -4.14
C TYR A 162 -16.93 3.35 -5.12
N ALA A 163 -18.09 2.90 -4.67
CA ALA A 163 -19.06 2.22 -5.52
C ALA A 163 -19.58 3.13 -6.66
N VAL A 164 -19.92 4.37 -6.35
CA VAL A 164 -20.36 5.35 -7.36
C VAL A 164 -19.23 5.65 -8.35
N SER A 165 -18.01 5.89 -7.86
CA SER A 165 -16.85 6.10 -8.72
C SER A 165 -16.61 4.90 -9.65
N THR A 166 -16.70 3.68 -9.13
CA THR A 166 -16.56 2.46 -9.93
C THR A 166 -17.58 2.42 -11.05
N VAL A 167 -18.88 2.65 -10.75
CA VAL A 167 -19.95 2.63 -11.75
C VAL A 167 -19.72 3.70 -12.81
N VAL A 168 -19.39 4.93 -12.40
CA VAL A 168 -19.14 6.05 -13.33
C VAL A 168 -17.96 5.73 -14.26
N ASN A 169 -16.86 5.21 -13.73
CA ASN A 169 -15.69 4.88 -14.53
C ASN A 169 -15.96 3.70 -15.49
N VAL A 170 -16.73 2.71 -15.06
CA VAL A 170 -17.17 1.61 -15.95
C VAL A 170 -18.05 2.13 -17.09
N VAL A 171 -18.90 3.15 -16.84
CA VAL A 171 -19.74 3.77 -17.88
C VAL A 171 -18.90 4.63 -18.81
N ARG A 172 -17.93 5.41 -18.29
CA ARG A 172 -17.04 6.29 -19.09
C ARG A 172 -16.12 5.53 -20.05
N GLY A 173 -15.74 4.31 -19.71
CA GLY A 173 -14.87 3.46 -20.52
C GLY A 173 -13.91 2.62 -19.67
N ILE A 174 -13.78 1.36 -20.05
CA ILE A 174 -13.08 0.36 -19.22
C ILE A 174 -11.62 0.19 -19.67
N GLY A 175 -11.30 0.39 -20.95
CA GLY A 175 -9.97 0.19 -21.51
C GLY A 175 -9.32 1.48 -21.93
N GLU A 176 -8.01 1.54 -21.76
CA GLU A 176 -7.11 2.53 -22.34
C GLU A 176 -5.95 1.80 -23.04
N HIS A 177 -5.36 2.47 -24.03
CA HIS A 177 -4.23 1.91 -24.77
C HIS A 177 -2.94 2.11 -23.97
N TYR A 178 -2.21 1.02 -23.78
CA TYR A 178 -0.91 0.97 -23.11
C TYR A 178 0.07 0.14 -23.92
N VAL A 179 1.32 0.60 -23.98
CA VAL A 179 2.46 -0.21 -24.40
C VAL A 179 3.24 -0.58 -23.15
N LEU A 180 3.20 -1.84 -22.77
CA LEU A 180 3.90 -2.40 -21.60
C LEU A 180 5.08 -3.21 -22.07
N GLU A 181 6.26 -2.95 -21.51
CA GLU A 181 7.45 -3.77 -21.68
C GLU A 181 7.81 -4.44 -20.36
N VAL A 182 7.82 -5.76 -20.32
CA VAL A 182 8.10 -6.57 -19.12
C VAL A 182 8.80 -7.87 -19.51
N ASN A 183 9.91 -8.21 -18.85
CA ASN A 183 10.68 -9.43 -19.09
C ASN A 183 11.06 -9.64 -20.57
N GLY A 184 11.34 -8.56 -21.32
CA GLY A 184 11.65 -8.61 -22.75
C GLY A 184 10.45 -8.83 -23.67
N GLU A 185 9.25 -8.89 -23.13
CA GLU A 185 8.00 -8.96 -23.87
C GLU A 185 7.35 -7.59 -23.98
N THR A 186 6.80 -7.25 -25.15
CA THR A 186 6.00 -6.06 -25.39
C THR A 186 4.52 -6.44 -25.51
N ILE A 187 3.68 -5.83 -24.70
CA ILE A 187 2.22 -5.93 -24.76
C ILE A 187 1.69 -4.58 -25.23
N ASP A 188 1.19 -4.53 -26.45
CA ASP A 188 0.64 -3.35 -27.08
C ASP A 188 -0.87 -3.55 -27.26
N GLY A 189 -1.69 -2.63 -26.75
CA GLY A 189 -3.13 -2.69 -26.90
C GLY A 189 -3.94 -2.13 -25.74
N GLU A 190 -5.27 -2.34 -25.82
CA GLU A 190 -6.18 -1.85 -24.79
C GLU A 190 -6.20 -2.75 -23.55
N GLN A 191 -5.89 -2.16 -22.40
CA GLN A 191 -5.94 -2.80 -21.09
C GLN A 191 -6.96 -2.11 -20.19
N THR A 192 -7.60 -2.87 -19.31
CA THR A 192 -8.48 -2.33 -18.26
C THR A 192 -7.67 -1.70 -17.16
N MET A 193 -6.63 -2.41 -16.71
CA MET A 193 -5.72 -1.96 -15.65
C MET A 193 -4.43 -2.78 -15.66
N ILE A 194 -3.39 -2.18 -15.11
CA ILE A 194 -2.13 -2.84 -14.80
C ILE A 194 -1.91 -2.61 -13.30
N CYS A 195 -1.74 -3.69 -12.53
CA CYS A 195 -1.48 -3.64 -11.10
C CYS A 195 -0.11 -4.26 -10.83
N VAL A 196 0.71 -3.54 -10.08
CA VAL A 196 2.07 -3.94 -9.70
C VAL A 196 2.12 -4.03 -8.19
N CYS A 197 2.37 -5.22 -7.68
CA CYS A 197 2.28 -5.55 -6.27
C CYS A 197 3.67 -5.89 -5.72
N SER A 198 4.06 -5.29 -4.60
CA SER A 198 5.06 -5.81 -3.67
C SER A 198 4.34 -6.48 -2.50
N GLY A 199 3.27 -5.87 -1.97
CA GLY A 199 2.40 -6.47 -0.97
C GLY A 199 1.17 -7.18 -1.55
N GLN A 200 0.35 -7.74 -0.67
CA GLN A 200 -0.76 -8.63 -1.05
C GLN A 200 -2.13 -7.97 -1.06
N TYR A 201 -2.36 -6.95 -0.21
CA TYR A 201 -3.69 -6.37 0.02
C TYR A 201 -3.70 -4.87 -0.22
N TYR A 202 -4.81 -4.35 -0.77
CA TYR A 202 -5.05 -2.92 -0.94
C TYR A 202 -6.53 -2.57 -1.07
N GLY A 203 -6.86 -1.29 -1.07
CA GLY A 203 -8.20 -0.80 -1.41
C GLY A 203 -9.32 -1.31 -0.50
N GLY A 204 -9.02 -1.60 0.78
CA GLY A 204 -10.00 -2.10 1.74
C GLY A 204 -10.29 -3.60 1.58
N GLY A 205 -9.28 -4.41 1.28
CA GLY A 205 -9.34 -5.86 1.25
C GLY A 205 -9.40 -6.49 -0.14
N PHE A 206 -8.95 -5.81 -1.16
CA PHE A 206 -8.55 -6.48 -2.40
C PHE A 206 -7.27 -7.27 -2.15
N HIS A 207 -7.24 -8.51 -2.60
CA HIS A 207 -6.12 -9.45 -2.42
C HIS A 207 -5.75 -10.04 -3.78
N PRO A 208 -5.24 -9.20 -4.72
CA PRO A 208 -5.08 -9.60 -6.12
C PRO A 208 -4.06 -10.70 -6.32
N VAL A 209 -2.93 -10.63 -5.62
CA VAL A 209 -1.80 -11.58 -5.75
C VAL A 209 -1.43 -12.13 -4.37
N PRO A 210 -2.03 -13.26 -3.96
CA PRO A 210 -1.77 -13.88 -2.65
C PRO A 210 -0.34 -14.36 -2.43
N GLU A 211 0.41 -14.55 -3.51
CA GLU A 211 1.80 -14.99 -3.51
C GLU A 211 2.84 -13.86 -3.44
N ALA A 212 2.43 -12.58 -3.51
CA ALA A 212 3.36 -11.47 -3.42
C ALA A 212 4.12 -11.48 -2.08
N ASP A 213 5.45 -11.37 -2.18
CA ASP A 213 6.36 -11.30 -1.04
C ASP A 213 7.12 -9.97 -1.07
N PRO A 214 6.82 -9.05 -0.13
CA PRO A 214 7.46 -7.73 -0.11
C PRO A 214 8.93 -7.76 0.33
N THR A 215 9.58 -8.91 0.34
CA THR A 215 10.96 -9.07 0.84
C THR A 215 11.89 -9.79 -0.13
N ASP A 216 11.36 -10.30 -1.25
CA ASP A 216 12.09 -11.16 -2.20
C ASP A 216 12.76 -10.40 -3.36
N GLY A 217 12.57 -9.08 -3.46
CA GLY A 217 13.12 -8.25 -4.52
C GLY A 217 12.39 -8.39 -5.86
N ARG A 218 11.15 -8.86 -5.85
CA ARG A 218 10.33 -9.07 -7.05
C ARG A 218 9.02 -8.28 -6.98
N LEU A 219 8.49 -7.98 -8.16
CA LEU A 219 7.19 -7.36 -8.36
C LEU A 219 6.26 -8.36 -9.03
N GLU A 220 5.07 -8.49 -8.49
CA GLU A 220 4.00 -9.26 -9.11
C GLU A 220 3.12 -8.34 -9.95
N VAL A 221 3.04 -8.59 -11.25
CA VAL A 221 2.34 -7.72 -12.21
C VAL A 221 1.13 -8.43 -12.79
N LEU A 222 -0.05 -7.85 -12.59
CA LEU A 222 -1.28 -8.29 -13.24
C LEU A 222 -1.68 -7.31 -14.34
N VAL A 223 -1.73 -7.80 -15.57
CA VAL A 223 -2.20 -7.06 -16.74
C VAL A 223 -3.59 -7.56 -17.11
N VAL A 224 -4.59 -6.72 -16.87
CA VAL A 224 -6.00 -7.03 -17.15
C VAL A 224 -6.36 -6.48 -18.52
N LYS A 225 -6.57 -7.35 -19.51
CA LYS A 225 -7.01 -6.96 -20.86
C LYS A 225 -8.33 -6.20 -20.80
N LYS A 226 -8.62 -5.44 -21.83
CA LYS A 226 -9.92 -4.79 -21.96
C LYS A 226 -11.05 -5.80 -21.83
N VAL A 227 -11.93 -5.59 -20.85
CA VAL A 227 -13.11 -6.42 -20.63
C VAL A 227 -14.38 -5.69 -21.03
N SER A 228 -15.44 -6.42 -21.36
CA SER A 228 -16.75 -5.81 -21.55
C SER A 228 -17.38 -5.40 -20.20
N ARG A 229 -18.28 -4.42 -20.23
CA ARG A 229 -19.00 -3.97 -19.02
C ARG A 229 -19.70 -5.10 -18.27
N LEU A 230 -20.21 -6.09 -18.99
CA LEU A 230 -20.89 -7.27 -18.42
C LEU A 230 -19.92 -8.24 -17.72
N GLN A 231 -18.66 -8.24 -18.12
CA GLN A 231 -17.62 -9.08 -17.49
C GLN A 231 -17.05 -8.46 -16.21
N VAL A 232 -17.14 -7.15 -16.03
CA VAL A 232 -16.55 -6.41 -14.92
C VAL A 232 -16.89 -7.01 -13.55
N PRO A 233 -18.14 -7.30 -13.19
CA PRO A 233 -18.46 -7.86 -11.86
C PRO A 233 -17.76 -9.19 -11.60
N ARG A 234 -17.70 -10.08 -12.62
CA ARG A 234 -17.02 -11.37 -12.52
C ARG A 234 -15.50 -11.20 -12.36
N VAL A 235 -14.91 -10.29 -13.14
CA VAL A 235 -13.45 -10.04 -13.09
C VAL A 235 -13.08 -9.42 -11.74
N ILE A 236 -13.80 -8.38 -11.29
CA ILE A 236 -13.55 -7.73 -9.99
C ILE A 236 -13.68 -8.73 -8.85
N GLY A 237 -14.72 -9.59 -8.83
CA GLY A 237 -14.94 -10.57 -7.78
C GLY A 237 -13.79 -11.58 -7.66
N LYS A 238 -13.31 -12.11 -8.78
CA LYS A 238 -12.18 -13.04 -8.79
C LYS A 238 -10.84 -12.35 -8.51
N TYR A 239 -10.63 -11.17 -9.05
CA TYR A 239 -9.46 -10.34 -8.80
C TYR A 239 -9.35 -10.01 -7.30
N LYS A 240 -10.44 -9.51 -6.70
CA LYS A 240 -10.49 -9.23 -5.26
C LYS A 240 -10.19 -10.44 -4.39
N ALA A 241 -10.56 -11.63 -4.83
CA ALA A 241 -10.39 -12.88 -4.09
C ALA A 241 -9.04 -13.60 -4.36
N GLY A 242 -8.11 -13.00 -5.12
CA GLY A 242 -6.84 -13.63 -5.49
C GLY A 242 -6.97 -14.82 -6.43
N LYS A 243 -8.09 -14.88 -7.17
CA LYS A 243 -8.39 -16.00 -8.09
C LYS A 243 -8.11 -15.62 -9.55
N TYR A 244 -7.14 -14.74 -9.78
CA TYR A 244 -6.80 -14.26 -11.13
C TYR A 244 -6.40 -15.38 -12.09
N ARG A 245 -5.77 -16.45 -11.62
CA ARG A 245 -5.42 -17.65 -12.40
C ARG A 245 -6.64 -18.33 -13.04
N GLN A 246 -7.85 -18.12 -12.50
CA GLN A 246 -9.10 -18.58 -13.12
C GLN A 246 -9.60 -17.68 -14.27
N LEU A 247 -8.83 -16.64 -14.60
CA LEU A 247 -9.11 -15.64 -15.65
C LEU A 247 -7.91 -15.48 -16.61
N GLU A 248 -7.13 -16.52 -16.87
CA GLU A 248 -5.90 -16.47 -17.69
C GLU A 248 -6.11 -15.91 -19.11
N SER A 249 -7.32 -16.09 -19.67
CA SER A 249 -7.66 -15.48 -20.97
C SER A 249 -7.78 -13.94 -20.92
N LEU A 250 -8.03 -13.38 -19.72
CA LEU A 250 -8.26 -11.95 -19.48
C LEU A 250 -7.16 -11.29 -18.65
N ILE A 251 -6.48 -12.04 -17.78
CA ILE A 251 -5.46 -11.54 -16.88
C ILE A 251 -4.17 -12.28 -17.15
N ARG A 252 -3.11 -11.54 -17.49
CA ARG A 252 -1.74 -12.06 -17.58
C ARG A 252 -1.02 -11.70 -16.30
N HIS A 253 -0.20 -12.61 -15.82
CA HIS A 253 0.62 -12.46 -14.62
C HIS A 253 2.10 -12.53 -14.98
N PHE A 254 2.91 -11.65 -14.40
CA PHE A 254 4.36 -11.64 -14.53
C PHE A 254 4.98 -11.42 -13.15
N THR A 255 6.12 -12.06 -12.93
CA THR A 255 7.03 -11.76 -11.83
C THR A 255 8.28 -11.12 -12.42
N THR A 256 8.64 -9.91 -11.99
CA THR A 256 9.75 -9.12 -12.56
C THR A 256 10.42 -8.26 -11.49
N ASP A 257 11.54 -7.65 -11.79
CA ASP A 257 12.16 -6.59 -10.98
C ASP A 257 11.89 -5.19 -11.54
N SER A 258 11.47 -5.11 -12.82
CA SER A 258 11.23 -3.85 -13.52
C SER A 258 10.30 -4.01 -14.71
N LEU A 259 9.58 -2.92 -15.04
CA LEU A 259 8.73 -2.82 -16.23
C LEU A 259 8.60 -1.36 -16.64
N THR A 260 8.20 -1.12 -17.90
CA THR A 260 7.85 0.21 -18.40
C THR A 260 6.44 0.20 -18.98
N ILE A 261 5.70 1.29 -18.77
CA ILE A 261 4.37 1.49 -19.35
C ILE A 261 4.39 2.84 -20.06
N ARG A 262 4.02 2.84 -21.32
CA ARG A 262 3.79 4.06 -22.12
C ARG A 262 2.32 4.23 -22.41
N CYS A 263 1.82 5.43 -22.19
CA CYS A 263 0.42 5.82 -22.39
C CYS A 263 0.33 6.84 -23.52
N ASP A 264 -0.80 6.89 -24.21
CA ASP A 264 -1.04 7.90 -25.27
C ASP A 264 -1.11 9.33 -24.72
N ARG A 265 -1.43 9.46 -23.42
CA ARG A 265 -1.57 10.74 -22.69
C ARG A 265 -1.21 10.55 -21.23
N PRO A 266 -0.92 11.63 -20.49
CA PRO A 266 -0.74 11.54 -19.05
C PRO A 266 -1.94 10.85 -18.39
N THR A 267 -1.68 9.74 -17.72
CA THR A 267 -2.70 8.89 -17.08
C THR A 267 -2.50 8.86 -15.56
N PRO A 268 -3.57 8.72 -14.76
CA PRO A 268 -3.42 8.61 -13.33
C PRO A 268 -2.75 7.29 -12.94
N ILE A 269 -1.87 7.40 -11.97
CA ILE A 269 -1.17 6.31 -11.29
C ILE A 269 -1.56 6.36 -9.84
N ASN A 270 -2.00 5.25 -9.29
CA ASN A 270 -2.27 5.11 -7.86
C ASN A 270 -1.04 4.47 -7.18
N LEU A 271 -0.48 5.16 -6.20
CA LEU A 271 0.66 4.73 -5.38
C LEU A 271 0.18 4.64 -3.92
N ASP A 272 -0.24 3.46 -3.47
CA ASP A 272 -0.78 3.25 -2.11
C ASP A 272 -1.92 4.23 -1.71
N GLY A 273 -2.72 4.66 -2.68
CA GLY A 273 -3.79 5.64 -2.48
C GLY A 273 -3.43 7.08 -2.86
N GLU A 274 -2.15 7.39 -3.10
CA GLU A 274 -1.70 8.68 -3.60
C GLU A 274 -1.72 8.71 -5.13
N LEU A 275 -2.18 9.82 -5.70
CA LEU A 275 -2.31 9.96 -7.15
C LEU A 275 -1.16 10.74 -7.74
N ARG A 276 -0.61 10.21 -8.83
CA ARG A 276 0.36 10.85 -9.71
C ARG A 276 -0.13 10.78 -11.15
N PHE A 277 0.49 11.55 -12.04
CA PHE A 277 0.18 11.53 -13.45
C PHE A 277 1.46 11.47 -14.26
N ALA A 278 1.54 10.52 -15.20
CA ALA A 278 2.65 10.41 -16.14
C ALA A 278 2.17 9.76 -17.45
N GLN A 279 2.93 9.97 -18.51
CA GLN A 279 2.76 9.32 -19.81
C GLN A 279 3.73 8.17 -19.98
N ASP A 280 4.98 8.38 -19.56
CA ASP A 280 6.00 7.34 -19.48
C ASP A 280 6.21 6.96 -18.02
N ILE A 281 6.02 5.69 -17.70
CA ILE A 281 6.00 5.17 -16.34
C ILE A 281 7.05 4.06 -16.25
N HIS A 282 8.12 4.32 -15.50
CA HIS A 282 9.16 3.37 -15.21
C HIS A 282 8.97 2.82 -13.79
N ILE A 283 8.72 1.54 -13.67
CA ILE A 283 8.47 0.87 -12.39
C ILE A 283 9.57 -0.15 -12.15
N ARG A 284 10.14 -0.15 -10.95
CA ARG A 284 11.15 -1.12 -10.55
C ARG A 284 11.20 -1.29 -9.04
N ILE A 285 11.83 -2.36 -8.59
CA ILE A 285 12.27 -2.47 -7.20
C ILE A 285 13.27 -1.32 -6.92
N ALA A 286 13.03 -0.59 -5.83
CA ALA A 286 13.94 0.44 -5.38
C ALA A 286 15.21 -0.19 -4.78
N PRO A 287 16.38 0.45 -4.91
CA PRO A 287 17.58 -0.02 -4.22
C PRO A 287 17.48 0.14 -2.70
N GLU A 288 16.67 1.10 -2.25
CA GLU A 288 16.40 1.34 -0.83
C GLU A 288 15.36 0.35 -0.32
N LYS A 289 15.56 -0.13 0.91
CA LYS A 289 14.59 -0.97 1.63
C LYS A 289 14.10 -0.26 2.88
N ILE A 290 12.92 -0.64 3.34
CA ILE A 290 12.34 -0.17 4.59
C ILE A 290 12.55 -1.22 5.67
N ARG A 291 13.14 -0.83 6.80
CA ARG A 291 13.17 -1.64 8.00
C ARG A 291 11.78 -1.62 8.63
N PHE A 292 11.09 -2.75 8.54
CA PHE A 292 9.74 -2.90 9.11
C PHE A 292 9.79 -3.88 10.29
N PHE A 293 9.28 -3.45 11.45
CA PHE A 293 9.20 -4.31 12.61
C PHE A 293 7.75 -4.74 12.87
N TYR A 294 7.59 -5.99 13.31
CA TYR A 294 6.28 -6.63 13.47
C TYR A 294 6.29 -7.62 14.62
N PRO A 295 5.13 -7.89 15.26
CA PRO A 295 5.02 -8.81 16.37
C PRO A 295 5.65 -10.16 16.06
N THR A 296 6.37 -10.74 17.02
CA THR A 296 6.95 -12.08 16.89
C THR A 296 5.90 -13.19 16.75
N THR A 297 4.65 -12.89 17.12
CA THR A 297 3.48 -13.76 16.97
C THR A 297 2.79 -13.64 15.62
N ALA A 298 3.30 -12.77 14.72
CA ALA A 298 2.77 -12.55 13.38
C ALA A 298 3.84 -12.93 12.36
N ASN A 299 3.49 -13.82 11.40
CA ASN A 299 4.37 -14.21 10.30
C ASN A 299 3.78 -13.75 8.97
N LEU A 300 4.64 -13.44 8.00
CA LEU A 300 4.19 -13.17 6.64
C LEU A 300 3.54 -14.43 6.05
N LYS A 301 2.36 -14.27 5.45
CA LYS A 301 1.65 -15.31 4.70
C LYS A 301 2.30 -15.48 3.32
N ILE A 302 3.52 -15.94 3.26
CA ILE A 302 4.17 -16.24 2.01
C ILE A 302 3.75 -17.66 1.62
N LYS A 303 3.01 -17.81 0.53
CA LYS A 303 2.82 -19.13 -0.05
C LYS A 303 4.14 -19.55 -0.67
N GLU A 304 4.73 -20.62 -0.15
CA GLU A 304 5.82 -21.30 -0.86
C GLU A 304 5.36 -21.52 -2.31
N THR A 305 6.07 -20.91 -3.23
CA THR A 305 5.87 -21.13 -4.65
C THR A 305 6.06 -22.62 -4.87
N ALA A 306 4.98 -23.36 -5.14
CA ALA A 306 5.08 -24.77 -5.52
C ALA A 306 6.04 -24.78 -6.73
N GLN A 307 7.24 -25.33 -6.51
CA GLN A 307 8.21 -25.54 -7.58
C GLN A 307 7.50 -26.33 -8.67
N VAL A 308 7.20 -25.64 -9.77
CA VAL A 308 6.74 -26.31 -10.99
C VAL A 308 7.92 -27.13 -11.45
N GLN A 309 7.84 -28.44 -11.20
CA GLN A 309 8.70 -29.46 -11.80
C GLN A 309 8.41 -29.58 -13.29
#